data_14d01ee088e5091b6d5abec812c4f7ba
#
_entry.id   14d01ee088e5091b6d5abec812c4f7ba
#
_cell.length_a   1.000
_cell.length_b   1.000
_cell.length_c   1.000
_cell.angle_alpha   90.00
_cell.angle_beta   90.00
_cell.angle_gamma   90.00
#
_symmetry.space_group_name_H-M   'P 1'
#
loop_
_entity.id
_entity.type
_entity.pdbx_description
1 polymer ?
#
loop_
_entity_poly.entity_id
_entity_poly.type
_entity_poly.pdbx_seq_one_letter_code
_entity_poly.pdbx_strand_id
1 'polypeptide(L)'
;MVGNRGITHFYSSEPYGEHVSQALHCINRIVDINRTTFPISASTIQKNPYLYKEYINPVVYRDLITNIVFVGAPSTGKTTIAERLANKFNTVWMPEYGREYWEKYQVNRRLEPWQLSEIAEGHLIRENEKLLQANKYLFTDTNAITTYMFAMDYHSFAEDKLVELAKAAENRYDLVFLCSDDIPYDDTWDRSGDVHRHIFQRKIESDL
;
A
#
# COMPACT_ATOMS: atom_id res chain seq x y z
N MET A 1 18.86 -17.95 8.82
CA MET A 1 19.84 -19.04 9.12
C MET A 1 20.14 -19.77 7.83
N VAL A 2 21.36 -19.66 7.34
CA VAL A 2 21.83 -20.52 6.24
C VAL A 2 21.96 -21.92 6.87
N GLY A 3 21.15 -22.87 6.40
CA GLY A 3 21.23 -24.24 6.89
C GLY A 3 22.65 -24.79 6.74
N ASN A 4 22.95 -25.92 7.36
CA ASN A 4 24.27 -26.56 7.52
C ASN A 4 25.01 -26.96 6.20
N ARG A 5 24.77 -26.19 5.09
CA ARG A 5 25.47 -26.33 3.81
C ARG A 5 26.58 -25.28 3.79
N GLY A 6 27.83 -25.73 3.74
CA GLY A 6 28.97 -24.84 3.63
C GLY A 6 28.85 -23.91 2.43
N ILE A 7 29.31 -22.66 2.59
CA ILE A 7 29.39 -21.69 1.49
C ILE A 7 30.51 -22.14 0.56
N THR A 8 30.23 -22.35 -0.71
CA THR A 8 31.21 -22.80 -1.70
C THR A 8 31.84 -21.64 -2.49
N HIS A 9 31.08 -20.57 -2.71
CA HIS A 9 31.49 -19.41 -3.49
C HIS A 9 31.02 -18.12 -2.85
N PHE A 10 31.87 -17.09 -2.91
CA PHE A 10 31.53 -15.72 -2.55
C PHE A 10 31.65 -14.83 -3.79
N TYR A 11 30.59 -14.12 -4.13
CA TYR A 11 30.53 -13.23 -5.28
C TYR A 11 30.56 -11.78 -4.80
N SER A 12 31.47 -10.97 -5.32
CA SER A 12 31.61 -9.58 -4.94
C SER A 12 32.14 -8.73 -6.10
N SER A 13 31.71 -7.48 -6.17
CA SER A 13 32.31 -6.44 -7.04
C SER A 13 33.29 -5.55 -6.27
N GLU A 14 33.65 -5.93 -5.04
CA GLU A 14 34.46 -5.11 -4.14
C GLU A 14 35.80 -5.78 -3.84
N PRO A 15 36.88 -4.99 -3.66
CA PRO A 15 38.22 -5.51 -3.37
C PRO A 15 38.30 -6.37 -2.10
N TYR A 16 37.41 -6.14 -1.12
CA TYR A 16 37.40 -6.91 0.13
C TYR A 16 36.87 -8.36 -0.04
N GLY A 17 36.38 -8.72 -1.22
CA GLY A 17 35.87 -10.06 -1.51
C GLY A 17 36.87 -11.16 -1.21
N GLU A 18 38.17 -10.90 -1.39
CA GLU A 18 39.25 -11.82 -1.06
C GLU A 18 39.31 -12.13 0.44
N HIS A 19 39.26 -11.11 1.30
CA HIS A 19 39.29 -11.31 2.76
C HIS A 19 38.06 -12.08 3.26
N VAL A 20 36.90 -11.79 2.70
CA VAL A 20 35.66 -12.48 3.07
C VAL A 20 35.68 -13.93 2.63
N SER A 21 36.13 -14.23 1.41
CA SER A 21 36.21 -15.60 0.90
C SER A 21 37.21 -16.45 1.67
N GLN A 22 38.35 -15.88 2.08
CA GLN A 22 39.31 -16.55 2.94
C GLN A 22 38.73 -16.88 4.32
N ALA A 23 38.03 -15.91 4.95
CA ALA A 23 37.40 -16.13 6.25
C ALA A 23 36.26 -17.18 6.20
N LEU A 24 35.57 -17.32 5.06
CA LEU A 24 34.50 -18.28 4.82
C LEU A 24 35.01 -19.61 4.26
N HIS A 25 36.30 -19.77 4.00
CA HIS A 25 36.92 -20.92 3.34
C HIS A 25 36.22 -21.30 2.03
N CYS A 26 35.92 -20.31 1.17
CA CYS A 26 35.21 -20.49 -0.09
C CYS A 26 35.94 -19.83 -1.26
N ILE A 27 35.49 -20.13 -2.48
CA ILE A 27 36.08 -19.58 -3.71
C ILE A 27 35.61 -18.13 -3.89
N ASN A 28 36.55 -17.19 -4.02
CA ASN A 28 36.25 -15.81 -4.41
C ASN A 28 35.92 -15.71 -5.90
N ARG A 29 34.83 -15.02 -6.23
CA ARG A 29 34.39 -14.69 -7.61
C ARG A 29 34.16 -13.19 -7.71
N ILE A 30 35.11 -12.49 -8.34
CA ILE A 30 34.96 -11.07 -8.61
C ILE A 30 34.03 -10.88 -9.81
N VAL A 31 33.00 -10.09 -9.63
CA VAL A 31 31.98 -9.79 -10.64
C VAL A 31 31.93 -8.29 -10.86
N ASP A 32 32.18 -7.86 -12.11
CA ASP A 32 32.04 -6.45 -12.54
C ASP A 32 32.71 -5.41 -11.61
N ILE A 33 33.98 -5.64 -11.26
CA ILE A 33 34.74 -4.76 -10.36
C ILE A 33 34.81 -3.30 -10.87
N ASN A 34 34.83 -3.12 -12.19
CA ASN A 34 34.84 -1.81 -12.83
C ASN A 34 33.45 -1.19 -13.01
N ARG A 35 32.40 -1.90 -12.56
CA ARG A 35 31.01 -1.49 -12.67
C ARG A 35 30.58 -1.07 -14.09
N THR A 36 31.01 -1.85 -15.08
CA THR A 36 30.70 -1.62 -16.49
C THR A 36 29.32 -2.15 -16.88
N THR A 37 28.86 -3.20 -16.22
CA THR A 37 27.54 -3.81 -16.44
C THR A 37 26.50 -3.22 -15.49
N PHE A 38 26.86 -3.06 -14.20
CA PHE A 38 26.00 -2.45 -13.18
C PHE A 38 26.69 -1.21 -12.60
N PRO A 39 26.47 -0.01 -13.21
CA PRO A 39 27.22 1.21 -12.90
C PRO A 39 26.79 1.87 -11.57
N ILE A 40 26.45 1.05 -10.57
CA ILE A 40 26.00 1.51 -9.25
C ILE A 40 26.51 0.62 -8.13
N SER A 41 26.69 1.18 -6.94
CA SER A 41 27.05 0.43 -5.73
C SER A 41 25.85 0.30 -4.78
N ALA A 42 25.86 -0.73 -3.94
CA ALA A 42 24.89 -0.89 -2.87
C ALA A 42 24.84 0.36 -1.96
N SER A 43 26.00 0.93 -1.63
CA SER A 43 26.09 2.16 -0.82
C SER A 43 25.45 3.37 -1.50
N THR A 44 25.51 3.45 -2.83
CA THR A 44 24.83 4.52 -3.60
C THR A 44 23.31 4.32 -3.57
N ILE A 45 22.85 3.08 -3.76
CA ILE A 45 21.42 2.75 -3.67
C ILE A 45 20.89 3.06 -2.26
N GLN A 46 21.61 2.65 -1.20
CA GLN A 46 21.19 2.89 0.19
C GLN A 46 21.06 4.38 0.54
N LYS A 47 21.85 5.26 -0.06
CA LYS A 47 21.74 6.70 0.17
C LYS A 47 20.45 7.31 -0.39
N ASN A 48 19.97 6.80 -1.50
CA ASN A 48 18.71 7.25 -2.12
C ASN A 48 18.06 6.11 -2.91
N PRO A 49 17.41 5.16 -2.23
CA PRO A 49 16.81 4.00 -2.89
C PRO A 49 15.69 4.37 -3.88
N TYR A 50 15.02 5.49 -3.64
CA TYR A 50 13.91 5.93 -4.48
C TYR A 50 14.38 6.47 -5.84
N LEU A 51 15.58 7.05 -5.91
CA LEU A 51 16.18 7.49 -7.16
C LEU A 51 16.68 6.31 -8.02
N TYR A 52 17.09 5.24 -7.35
CA TYR A 52 17.71 4.07 -7.99
C TYR A 52 16.83 2.81 -7.92
N LYS A 53 15.51 3.02 -7.91
CA LYS A 53 14.54 1.93 -7.76
C LYS A 53 14.65 0.83 -8.80
N GLU A 54 15.11 1.15 -10.01
CA GLU A 54 15.33 0.20 -11.10
C GLU A 54 16.38 -0.87 -10.80
N TYR A 55 17.26 -0.61 -9.83
CA TYR A 55 18.27 -1.57 -9.35
C TYR A 55 17.84 -2.36 -8.13
N ILE A 56 16.62 -2.14 -7.62
CA ILE A 56 16.08 -2.80 -6.44
C ILE A 56 15.01 -3.79 -6.88
N ASN A 57 15.05 -5.00 -6.29
CA ASN A 57 13.99 -5.96 -6.53
C ASN A 57 12.62 -5.35 -6.15
N PRO A 58 11.59 -5.46 -6.99
CA PRO A 58 10.26 -4.88 -6.71
C PRO A 58 9.68 -5.24 -5.34
N VAL A 59 9.88 -6.46 -4.86
CA VAL A 59 9.44 -6.89 -3.52
C VAL A 59 10.13 -6.06 -2.44
N VAL A 60 11.45 -5.89 -2.53
CA VAL A 60 12.24 -5.09 -1.58
C VAL A 60 11.87 -3.60 -1.70
N TYR A 61 11.68 -3.09 -2.92
CA TYR A 61 11.31 -1.70 -3.13
C TYR A 61 9.98 -1.36 -2.46
N ARG A 62 8.99 -2.25 -2.59
CA ARG A 62 7.68 -2.09 -1.97
C ARG A 62 7.78 -1.97 -0.44
N ASP A 63 8.68 -2.73 0.19
CA ASP A 63 8.91 -2.70 1.64
C ASP A 63 9.62 -1.41 2.12
N LEU A 64 10.18 -0.62 1.19
CA LEU A 64 10.79 0.69 1.49
C LEU A 64 9.78 1.83 1.46
N ILE A 65 8.57 1.61 0.93
CA ILE A 65 7.54 2.63 0.82
C ILE A 65 6.74 2.69 2.12
N THR A 66 6.69 3.88 2.72
CA THR A 66 5.77 4.12 3.84
C THR A 66 4.35 4.21 3.29
N ASN A 67 3.52 3.23 3.62
CA ASN A 67 2.14 3.14 3.18
C ASN A 67 1.21 3.83 4.18
N ILE A 68 0.53 4.88 3.74
CA ILE A 68 -0.28 5.76 4.59
C ILE A 68 -1.72 5.70 4.10
N VAL A 69 -2.67 5.39 4.98
CA VAL A 69 -4.08 5.35 4.64
C VAL A 69 -4.88 6.42 5.38
N PHE A 70 -5.82 7.03 4.65
CA PHE A 70 -6.84 7.91 5.19
C PHE A 70 -8.17 7.18 5.28
N VAL A 71 -8.71 7.08 6.49
CA VAL A 71 -10.01 6.48 6.78
C VAL A 71 -10.94 7.53 7.38
N GLY A 72 -12.23 7.23 7.41
CA GLY A 72 -13.26 8.14 7.90
C GLY A 72 -14.55 8.02 7.07
N ALA A 73 -15.62 8.59 7.56
CA ALA A 73 -16.92 8.60 6.92
C ALA A 73 -16.90 9.30 5.54
N PRO A 74 -17.93 9.16 4.71
CA PRO A 74 -18.07 9.93 3.48
C PRO A 74 -17.95 11.44 3.73
N SER A 75 -17.39 12.20 2.77
CA SER A 75 -17.20 13.67 2.86
C SER A 75 -16.29 14.17 3.97
N THR A 76 -15.32 13.39 4.43
CA THR A 76 -14.31 13.82 5.43
C THR A 76 -13.02 14.33 4.80
N GLY A 77 -12.96 14.49 3.46
CA GLY A 77 -11.82 15.07 2.76
C GLY A 77 -10.65 14.12 2.50
N LYS A 78 -10.81 12.81 2.71
CA LYS A 78 -9.78 11.76 2.47
C LYS A 78 -9.12 11.88 1.11
N THR A 79 -9.93 11.88 0.05
CA THR A 79 -9.48 12.00 -1.34
C THR A 79 -8.64 13.26 -1.55
N THR A 80 -9.14 14.40 -1.07
CA THR A 80 -8.47 15.70 -1.22
C THR A 80 -7.11 15.73 -0.51
N ILE A 81 -7.04 15.20 0.71
CA ILE A 81 -5.78 15.20 1.47
C ILE A 81 -4.77 14.21 0.87
N ALA A 82 -5.21 13.01 0.47
CA ALA A 82 -4.35 12.01 -0.18
C ALA A 82 -3.71 12.57 -1.45
N GLU A 83 -4.50 13.16 -2.34
CA GLU A 83 -4.03 13.76 -3.58
C GLU A 83 -3.07 14.94 -3.33
N ARG A 84 -3.43 15.87 -2.43
CA ARG A 84 -2.60 17.04 -2.12
C ARG A 84 -1.27 16.66 -1.50
N LEU A 85 -1.24 15.65 -0.63
CA LEU A 85 0.01 15.17 -0.03
C LEU A 85 0.87 14.45 -1.07
N ALA A 86 0.28 13.65 -1.94
CA ALA A 86 1.03 13.02 -3.04
C ALA A 86 1.72 14.06 -3.93
N ASN A 87 1.00 15.11 -4.31
CA ASN A 87 1.55 16.22 -5.07
C ASN A 87 2.66 16.96 -4.30
N LYS A 88 2.46 17.23 -3.00
CA LYS A 88 3.44 17.92 -2.16
C LYS A 88 4.74 17.11 -1.99
N PHE A 89 4.64 15.80 -1.87
CA PHE A 89 5.79 14.90 -1.68
C PHE A 89 6.33 14.30 -2.99
N ASN A 90 5.81 14.74 -4.14
CA ASN A 90 6.20 14.25 -5.47
C ASN A 90 6.14 12.72 -5.56
N THR A 91 5.00 12.17 -5.19
CA THR A 91 4.71 10.74 -5.24
C THR A 91 3.32 10.49 -5.83
N VAL A 92 2.91 9.24 -5.86
CA VAL A 92 1.57 8.83 -6.31
C VAL A 92 0.63 8.62 -5.13
N TRP A 93 -0.67 8.59 -5.40
CA TRP A 93 -1.69 8.21 -4.43
C TRP A 93 -2.59 7.12 -5.01
N MET A 94 -3.26 6.40 -4.13
CA MET A 94 -4.26 5.38 -4.48
C MET A 94 -5.66 5.95 -4.25
N PRO A 95 -6.43 6.27 -5.31
CA PRO A 95 -7.80 6.74 -5.18
C PRO A 95 -8.74 5.63 -4.70
N GLU A 96 -9.86 6.01 -4.11
CA GLU A 96 -10.94 5.10 -3.74
C GLU A 96 -11.48 4.35 -4.97
N TYR A 97 -11.22 3.04 -5.04
CA TYR A 97 -11.69 2.21 -6.15
C TYR A 97 -13.20 1.97 -6.09
N GLY A 98 -13.77 1.99 -4.89
CA GLY A 98 -15.21 1.78 -4.67
C GLY A 98 -16.08 2.75 -5.46
N ARG A 99 -15.68 4.01 -5.59
CA ARG A 99 -16.40 5.02 -6.37
C ARG A 99 -16.45 4.66 -7.86
N GLU A 100 -15.28 4.39 -8.46
CA GLU A 100 -15.19 3.98 -9.88
C GLU A 100 -16.01 2.72 -10.15
N TYR A 101 -15.90 1.74 -9.24
CA TYR A 101 -16.64 0.50 -9.34
C TYR A 101 -18.16 0.73 -9.26
N TRP A 102 -18.59 1.54 -8.30
CA TRP A 102 -19.99 1.85 -8.09
C TRP A 102 -20.61 2.59 -9.28
N GLU A 103 -19.94 3.59 -9.85
CA GLU A 103 -20.37 4.30 -11.07
C GLU A 103 -20.65 3.34 -12.22
N LYS A 104 -19.90 2.27 -12.32
CA LYS A 104 -19.95 1.33 -13.43
C LYS A 104 -20.95 0.18 -13.23
N TYR A 105 -21.11 -0.31 -11.99
CA TYR A 105 -21.77 -1.58 -11.74
C TYR A 105 -22.98 -1.51 -10.82
N GLN A 106 -23.33 -0.36 -10.24
CA GLN A 106 -24.49 -0.25 -9.37
C GLN A 106 -25.79 -0.48 -10.12
N VAL A 107 -26.77 -1.10 -9.44
CA VAL A 107 -28.14 -1.26 -9.93
C VAL A 107 -29.10 -0.64 -8.90
N ASN A 108 -29.92 0.30 -9.33
CA ASN A 108 -30.85 1.01 -8.44
C ASN A 108 -30.16 1.67 -7.22
N ARG A 109 -28.96 2.21 -7.41
CA ARG A 109 -28.12 2.82 -6.37
C ARG A 109 -27.69 1.84 -5.26
N ARG A 110 -27.49 0.59 -5.59
CA ARG A 110 -27.05 -0.46 -4.66
C ARG A 110 -25.97 -1.33 -5.29
N LEU A 111 -25.14 -1.89 -4.43
CA LEU A 111 -24.21 -2.96 -4.73
C LEU A 111 -24.62 -4.19 -3.95
N GLU A 112 -24.44 -5.35 -4.56
CA GLU A 112 -24.62 -6.63 -3.90
C GLU A 112 -23.39 -6.95 -3.00
N PRO A 113 -23.55 -7.80 -1.96
CA PRO A 113 -22.44 -8.10 -1.03
C PRO A 113 -21.18 -8.60 -1.70
N TRP A 114 -21.27 -9.46 -2.71
CA TRP A 114 -20.13 -9.98 -3.45
C TRP A 114 -19.35 -8.89 -4.20
N GLN A 115 -20.02 -7.82 -4.63
CA GLN A 115 -19.38 -6.68 -5.29
C GLN A 115 -18.47 -5.89 -4.33
N LEU A 116 -18.80 -5.87 -3.04
CA LEU A 116 -17.93 -5.26 -2.02
C LEU A 116 -16.62 -6.06 -1.84
N SER A 117 -16.68 -7.39 -1.98
CA SER A 117 -15.48 -8.24 -2.02
C SER A 117 -14.61 -7.93 -3.24
N GLU A 118 -15.22 -7.73 -4.42
CA GLU A 118 -14.51 -7.33 -5.65
C GLU A 118 -13.88 -5.94 -5.53
N ILE A 119 -14.56 -4.99 -4.88
CA ILE A 119 -14.02 -3.65 -4.62
C ILE A 119 -12.76 -3.76 -3.73
N ALA A 120 -12.84 -4.49 -2.63
CA ALA A 120 -11.70 -4.64 -1.72
C ALA A 120 -10.51 -5.33 -2.40
N GLU A 121 -10.75 -6.39 -3.18
CA GLU A 121 -9.71 -7.07 -3.94
C GLU A 121 -9.10 -6.19 -5.03
N GLY A 122 -9.94 -5.52 -5.81
CA GLY A 122 -9.49 -4.63 -6.89
C GLY A 122 -8.72 -3.42 -6.34
N HIS A 123 -9.12 -2.89 -5.19
CA HIS A 123 -8.38 -1.86 -4.47
C HIS A 123 -6.97 -2.35 -4.08
N LEU A 124 -6.88 -3.53 -3.46
CA LEU A 124 -5.61 -4.13 -3.05
C LEU A 124 -4.65 -4.37 -4.23
N ILE A 125 -5.16 -4.86 -5.36
CA ILE A 125 -4.35 -5.08 -6.58
C ILE A 125 -3.77 -3.74 -7.05
N ARG A 126 -4.61 -2.72 -7.20
CA ARG A 126 -4.18 -1.39 -7.66
C ARG A 126 -3.23 -0.71 -6.68
N GLU A 127 -3.45 -0.87 -5.38
CA GLU A 127 -2.55 -0.35 -4.34
C GLU A 127 -1.16 -0.99 -4.44
N ASN A 128 -1.08 -2.32 -4.69
CA ASN A 128 0.19 -3.00 -4.91
C ASN A 128 0.96 -2.46 -6.14
N GLU A 129 0.25 -2.11 -7.21
CA GLU A 129 0.84 -1.46 -8.39
C GLU A 129 1.32 -0.04 -8.07
N LYS A 130 0.55 0.72 -7.28
CA LYS A 130 0.91 2.07 -6.85
C LYS A 130 2.13 2.10 -5.93
N LEU A 131 2.31 1.09 -5.05
CA LEU A 131 3.52 0.95 -4.23
C LEU A 131 4.79 0.91 -5.07
N LEU A 132 4.77 0.23 -6.21
CA LEU A 132 5.93 0.18 -7.12
C LEU A 132 6.17 1.50 -7.88
N GLN A 133 5.17 2.36 -7.99
CA GLN A 133 5.27 3.68 -8.62
C GLN A 133 5.65 4.76 -7.61
N ALA A 134 5.35 4.54 -6.34
CA ALA A 134 5.51 5.52 -5.27
C ALA A 134 6.97 5.95 -5.06
N ASN A 135 7.14 7.17 -4.54
CA ASN A 135 8.41 7.72 -4.12
C ASN A 135 8.35 7.98 -2.62
N LYS A 136 8.97 7.11 -1.83
CA LYS A 136 9.04 7.15 -0.37
C LYS A 136 7.70 6.95 0.34
N TYR A 137 6.61 7.57 -0.13
CA TYR A 137 5.27 7.51 0.47
C TYR A 137 4.24 7.09 -0.55
N LEU A 138 3.28 6.25 -0.14
CA LEU A 138 2.02 6.05 -0.83
C LEU A 138 0.90 6.59 0.06
N PHE A 139 0.05 7.45 -0.48
CA PHE A 139 -1.14 7.97 0.19
C PHE A 139 -2.37 7.27 -0.36
N THR A 140 -3.08 6.53 0.47
CA THR A 140 -4.21 5.66 0.08
C THR A 140 -5.52 6.23 0.62
N ASP A 141 -6.49 6.41 -0.26
CA ASP A 141 -7.85 6.80 0.10
C ASP A 141 -8.69 5.56 0.34
N THR A 142 -9.07 5.33 1.60
CA THR A 142 -9.84 4.17 2.05
C THR A 142 -9.05 2.84 2.03
N ASN A 143 -9.64 1.78 2.58
CA ASN A 143 -9.07 0.44 2.61
C ASN A 143 -10.16 -0.64 2.71
N ALA A 144 -9.75 -1.92 2.72
CA ALA A 144 -10.65 -3.05 2.82
C ALA A 144 -11.45 -3.10 4.14
N ILE A 145 -10.93 -2.55 5.24
CA ILE A 145 -11.64 -2.45 6.53
C ILE A 145 -12.86 -1.54 6.37
N THR A 146 -12.69 -0.39 5.73
CA THR A 146 -13.82 0.52 5.46
C THR A 146 -14.85 -0.13 4.53
N THR A 147 -14.43 -0.89 3.52
CA THR A 147 -15.34 -1.64 2.65
C THR A 147 -16.11 -2.71 3.42
N TYR A 148 -15.46 -3.42 4.34
CA TYR A 148 -16.09 -4.36 5.26
C TYR A 148 -17.15 -3.66 6.13
N MET A 149 -16.82 -2.50 6.68
CA MET A 149 -17.77 -1.72 7.50
C MET A 149 -19.01 -1.29 6.69
N PHE A 150 -18.83 -0.92 5.42
CA PHE A 150 -19.94 -0.65 4.52
C PHE A 150 -20.79 -1.90 4.28
N ALA A 151 -20.19 -3.09 4.11
CA ALA A 151 -20.93 -4.33 3.97
C ALA A 151 -21.82 -4.60 5.21
N MET A 152 -21.27 -4.43 6.39
CA MET A 152 -22.00 -4.59 7.65
C MET A 152 -23.12 -3.54 7.81
N ASP A 153 -22.90 -2.31 7.37
CA ASP A 153 -23.89 -1.23 7.48
C ASP A 153 -25.06 -1.40 6.49
N TYR A 154 -24.77 -1.77 5.23
CA TYR A 154 -25.79 -1.91 4.19
C TYR A 154 -26.48 -3.26 4.15
N HIS A 155 -25.78 -4.33 4.50
CA HIS A 155 -26.28 -5.71 4.32
C HIS A 155 -26.34 -6.48 5.64
N SER A 156 -25.81 -5.95 6.74
CA SER A 156 -25.68 -6.61 8.05
C SER A 156 -24.84 -7.90 8.01
N PHE A 157 -24.10 -8.12 6.94
CA PHE A 157 -23.13 -9.21 6.80
C PHE A 157 -22.07 -8.88 5.75
N ALA A 158 -20.93 -9.56 5.81
CA ALA A 158 -19.87 -9.51 4.80
C ALA A 158 -19.49 -10.93 4.38
N GLU A 159 -19.13 -11.11 3.11
CA GLU A 159 -18.60 -12.39 2.63
C GLU A 159 -17.26 -12.73 3.29
N ASP A 160 -16.97 -14.03 3.45
CA ASP A 160 -15.73 -14.51 4.07
C ASP A 160 -14.48 -13.92 3.41
N LYS A 161 -14.50 -13.78 2.08
CA LYS A 161 -13.42 -13.15 1.31
C LYS A 161 -13.17 -11.71 1.74
N LEU A 162 -14.23 -10.93 1.95
CA LEU A 162 -14.11 -9.53 2.40
C LEU A 162 -13.58 -9.46 3.83
N VAL A 163 -14.02 -10.37 4.70
CA VAL A 163 -13.52 -10.49 6.07
C VAL A 163 -12.01 -10.79 6.08
N GLU A 164 -11.54 -11.72 5.24
CA GLU A 164 -10.12 -12.03 5.11
C GLU A 164 -9.30 -10.84 4.59
N LEU A 165 -9.80 -10.11 3.59
CA LEU A 165 -9.16 -8.91 3.06
C LEU A 165 -9.09 -7.78 4.09
N ALA A 166 -10.14 -7.59 4.89
CA ALA A 166 -10.17 -6.61 5.97
C ALA A 166 -9.13 -6.95 7.06
N LYS A 167 -9.06 -8.22 7.50
CA LYS A 167 -8.04 -8.69 8.45
C LYS A 167 -6.62 -8.52 7.92
N ALA A 168 -6.39 -8.80 6.64
CA ALA A 168 -5.08 -8.59 6.03
C ALA A 168 -4.69 -7.11 5.97
N ALA A 169 -5.66 -6.21 5.94
CA ALA A 169 -5.43 -4.77 5.93
C ALA A 169 -5.04 -4.19 7.29
N GLU A 170 -5.31 -4.86 8.41
CA GLU A 170 -4.98 -4.39 9.78
C GLU A 170 -3.47 -4.11 9.96
N ASN A 171 -2.61 -4.88 9.33
CA ASN A 171 -1.15 -4.77 9.45
C ASN A 171 -0.48 -4.27 8.17
N ARG A 172 -1.27 -3.69 7.23
CA ARG A 172 -0.76 -3.30 5.92
C ARG A 172 -0.20 -1.90 5.87
N TYR A 173 -0.67 -1.02 6.74
CA TYR A 173 -0.37 0.41 6.70
C TYR A 173 0.57 0.79 7.83
N ASP A 174 1.62 1.56 7.49
CA ASP A 174 2.56 2.10 8.48
C ASP A 174 1.91 3.22 9.32
N LEU A 175 1.00 3.99 8.69
CA LEU A 175 0.26 5.06 9.34
C LEU A 175 -1.21 5.05 8.89
N VAL A 176 -2.12 5.17 9.86
CA VAL A 176 -3.55 5.31 9.65
C VAL A 176 -3.99 6.68 10.15
N PHE A 177 -4.61 7.48 9.28
CA PHE A 177 -5.16 8.79 9.65
C PHE A 177 -6.69 8.74 9.57
N LEU A 178 -7.33 8.99 10.70
CA LEU A 178 -8.77 9.18 10.76
C LEU A 178 -9.09 10.64 10.42
N CYS A 179 -9.78 10.85 9.29
CA CYS A 179 -10.30 12.16 8.91
C CYS A 179 -11.58 12.44 9.66
N SER A 180 -11.62 13.58 10.37
CA SER A 180 -12.79 14.01 11.14
C SER A 180 -13.96 14.41 10.25
N ASP A 181 -15.16 14.26 10.74
CA ASP A 181 -16.40 14.64 10.09
C ASP A 181 -16.87 16.07 10.43
N ASP A 182 -15.94 16.92 10.89
CA ASP A 182 -16.15 18.33 11.28
C ASP A 182 -16.24 19.31 10.09
N ILE A 183 -15.95 18.88 8.87
CA ILE A 183 -16.11 19.67 7.66
C ILE A 183 -17.54 19.55 7.11
N PRO A 184 -18.06 20.55 6.34
CA PRO A 184 -19.39 20.47 5.75
C PRO A 184 -19.58 19.22 4.89
N TYR A 185 -20.78 18.61 5.02
CA TYR A 185 -21.15 17.48 4.18
C TYR A 185 -21.39 17.94 2.74
N ASP A 186 -20.78 17.26 1.81
CA ASP A 186 -21.03 17.45 0.38
C ASP A 186 -22.00 16.34 -0.08
N ASP A 187 -23.26 16.73 -0.27
CA ASP A 187 -24.36 15.82 -0.64
C ASP A 187 -24.31 15.53 -2.15
N THR A 188 -23.43 14.61 -2.52
CA THR A 188 -23.38 14.09 -3.88
C THR A 188 -24.28 12.86 -4.03
N TRP A 189 -24.69 12.61 -5.26
CA TRP A 189 -25.65 11.55 -5.65
C TRP A 189 -25.24 10.12 -5.23
N ASP A 190 -23.99 9.89 -4.88
CA ASP A 190 -23.40 8.62 -4.47
C ASP A 190 -23.40 8.41 -2.94
N ARG A 191 -24.05 9.28 -2.16
CA ARG A 191 -23.94 9.30 -0.69
C ARG A 191 -25.26 9.07 0.02
N SER A 192 -25.17 8.50 1.23
CA SER A 192 -26.31 8.05 2.03
C SER A 192 -26.92 9.11 2.96
N GLY A 193 -26.43 10.36 2.90
CA GLY A 193 -26.94 11.49 3.72
C GLY A 193 -26.16 11.74 5.01
N ASP A 194 -26.26 12.96 5.52
CA ASP A 194 -25.45 13.46 6.64
C ASP A 194 -25.72 12.76 7.98
N VAL A 195 -26.96 12.38 8.23
CA VAL A 195 -27.36 11.72 9.51
C VAL A 195 -26.60 10.41 9.72
N HIS A 196 -26.42 9.61 8.68
CA HIS A 196 -25.69 8.35 8.75
C HIS A 196 -24.18 8.55 8.86
N ARG A 197 -23.65 9.65 8.36
CA ARG A 197 -22.22 10.01 8.37
C ARG A 197 -21.64 9.98 9.78
N HIS A 198 -22.24 10.69 10.72
CA HIS A 198 -21.77 10.76 12.11
C HIS A 198 -21.87 9.41 12.84
N ILE A 199 -22.87 8.60 12.51
CA ILE A 199 -23.00 7.24 13.08
C ILE A 199 -21.89 6.35 12.53
N PHE A 200 -21.65 6.42 11.23
CA PHE A 200 -20.62 5.64 10.57
C PHE A 200 -19.20 6.06 11.02
N GLN A 201 -18.97 7.38 11.21
CA GLN A 201 -17.72 7.90 11.76
C GLN A 201 -17.42 7.28 13.14
N ARG A 202 -18.38 7.26 14.05
CA ARG A 202 -18.21 6.65 15.38
C ARG A 202 -17.94 5.14 15.33
N LYS A 203 -18.50 4.43 14.36
CA LYS A 203 -18.18 3.01 14.14
C LYS A 203 -16.71 2.85 13.73
N ILE A 204 -16.23 3.66 12.78
CA ILE A 204 -14.82 3.65 12.37
C ILE A 204 -13.91 3.92 13.56
N GLU A 205 -14.22 4.94 14.38
CA GLU A 205 -13.45 5.29 15.57
C GLU A 205 -13.37 4.15 16.60
N SER A 206 -14.42 3.34 16.72
CA SER A 206 -14.45 2.22 17.66
C SER A 206 -13.67 1.00 17.18
N ASP A 207 -13.42 0.87 15.89
CA ASP A 207 -12.80 -0.30 15.27
C ASP A 207 -11.30 -0.06 14.92
N LEU A 208 -10.78 1.16 15.17
CA LEU A 208 -9.36 1.53 15.06
C LEU A 208 -8.61 1.36 16.39
#